data_0ea7680696e9cb1cbb87699e65c52ba8
#
_entry.id   0ea7680696e9cb1cbb87699e65c52ba8
#
_cell.length_a   1.000
_cell.length_b   1.000
_cell.length_c   1.000
_cell.angle_alpha   90.00
_cell.angle_beta   90.00
_cell.angle_gamma   90.00
#
_symmetry.space_group_name_H-M   'P 1'
#
loop_
_entity.id
_entity.type
_entity.pdbx_description
1 polymer ?
#
loop_
_entity_poly.entity_id
_entity_poly.type
_entity_poly.pdbx_seq_one_letter_code
_entity_poly.pdbx_strand_id
1 'polypeptide(L)'
;MPACGSHSQFYNRDSINVITFGASTVEGVPAPWNFQKPLRSFIENCYTNKPVEIINSGIAGQTTSDGLLRFDAAIAGRTGFVMILMGANDAVLIAEGKAKVSATLANMRMMIEKAKRKNMDVILGTLQYFIDIPGRPDPTRLVPRRNRAIDLINKGYKELAKEKGIGIADIETVFSKNKQLYSDNVHPNSKGYHVMALIWFDALNQNIIANHLASGIVQNYPNPANSFTKLGFTLNTAGRVRVTLYNMAGQRVGVVFDDFRNAGYQEEQISTIQYPTGIYILHYELPNSRFSKKMVISH
;
A
#
# COMPACT_ATOMS: atom_id res chain seq x y z
N MET A 1 2.74 -0.89 -15.95
CA MET A 1 3.42 -0.88 -14.64
C MET A 1 2.92 0.31 -13.86
N PRO A 2 2.81 0.25 -12.52
CA PRO A 2 2.45 1.42 -11.73
C PRO A 2 3.54 2.50 -11.86
N ALA A 3 3.15 3.76 -11.75
CA ALA A 3 4.10 4.86 -11.69
C ALA A 3 4.81 4.87 -10.33
N CYS A 4 6.13 4.94 -10.34
CA CYS A 4 6.92 5.03 -9.12
C CYS A 4 7.02 6.50 -8.69
N GLY A 5 6.60 6.81 -7.48
CA GLY A 5 6.74 8.15 -6.92
C GLY A 5 8.18 8.45 -6.47
N SER A 6 8.56 9.71 -6.45
CA SER A 6 9.89 10.17 -6.00
C SER A 6 10.22 9.77 -4.55
N HIS A 7 9.20 9.44 -3.75
CA HIS A 7 9.35 9.03 -2.36
C HIS A 7 10.10 7.71 -2.19
N SER A 8 10.11 6.83 -3.20
CA SER A 8 10.74 5.49 -3.10
C SER A 8 12.22 5.53 -2.72
N GLN A 9 12.95 6.59 -3.11
CA GLN A 9 14.36 6.80 -2.76
C GLN A 9 14.59 7.09 -1.26
N PHE A 10 13.53 7.45 -0.51
CA PHE A 10 13.60 7.76 0.92
C PHE A 10 13.18 6.61 1.82
N TYR A 11 12.86 5.45 1.25
CA TYR A 11 12.52 4.28 2.04
C TYR A 11 13.66 3.93 3.01
N ASN A 12 13.33 3.85 4.30
CA ASN A 12 14.30 3.89 5.41
C ASN A 12 14.72 2.51 5.94
N ARG A 13 14.20 1.42 5.34
CA ARG A 13 14.62 0.05 5.66
C ARG A 13 15.55 -0.49 4.57
N ASP A 14 16.37 -1.50 4.93
CA ASP A 14 17.35 -2.09 4.02
C ASP A 14 16.73 -3.05 3.00
N SER A 15 15.58 -3.62 3.29
CA SER A 15 14.86 -4.56 2.42
C SER A 15 13.34 -4.38 2.52
N ILE A 16 12.61 -4.91 1.53
CA ILE A 16 11.15 -5.00 1.55
C ILE A 16 10.76 -6.46 1.65
N ASN A 17 10.42 -6.89 2.87
CA ASN A 17 9.99 -8.26 3.16
C ASN A 17 8.48 -8.29 3.31
N VAL A 18 7.81 -9.15 2.58
CA VAL A 18 6.35 -9.29 2.55
C VAL A 18 5.97 -10.74 2.78
N ILE A 19 5.09 -10.98 3.73
CA ILE A 19 4.38 -12.26 3.87
C ILE A 19 2.98 -12.05 3.31
N THR A 20 2.58 -12.85 2.34
CA THR A 20 1.19 -12.91 1.89
C THR A 20 0.51 -14.08 2.57
N PHE A 21 -0.47 -13.82 3.42
CA PHE A 21 -1.13 -14.81 4.25
C PHE A 21 -2.62 -14.94 3.90
N GLY A 22 -3.10 -16.14 3.66
CA GLY A 22 -4.50 -16.33 3.29
C GLY A 22 -4.87 -17.74 2.87
N ALA A 23 -5.95 -17.84 2.08
CA ALA A 23 -6.47 -19.10 1.56
C ALA A 23 -6.10 -19.28 0.07
N SER A 24 -6.98 -19.89 -0.74
CA SER A 24 -6.76 -20.23 -2.14
C SER A 24 -6.36 -19.07 -3.04
N THR A 25 -6.94 -17.90 -2.85
CA THR A 25 -6.56 -16.68 -3.63
C THR A 25 -5.12 -16.26 -3.35
N VAL A 26 -4.64 -16.43 -2.13
CA VAL A 26 -3.25 -16.14 -1.77
C VAL A 26 -2.32 -17.25 -2.24
N GLU A 27 -2.73 -18.51 -2.11
CA GLU A 27 -1.98 -19.66 -2.64
C GLU A 27 -1.73 -19.52 -4.15
N GLY A 28 -2.72 -19.02 -4.88
CA GLY A 28 -2.68 -18.85 -6.33
C GLY A 28 -3.51 -19.92 -7.06
N VAL A 29 -4.79 -19.99 -6.72
CA VAL A 29 -5.77 -20.87 -7.40
C VAL A 29 -6.58 -20.06 -8.40
N PRO A 30 -6.73 -20.54 -9.65
CA PRO A 30 -6.08 -21.72 -10.22
C PRO A 30 -4.62 -21.44 -10.63
N ALA A 31 -3.77 -22.46 -10.42
CA ALA A 31 -2.41 -22.40 -10.91
C ALA A 31 -2.38 -22.26 -12.46
N PRO A 32 -1.34 -21.59 -13.05
CA PRO A 32 -0.12 -21.10 -12.41
C PRO A 32 -0.19 -19.61 -11.97
N TRP A 33 -1.37 -19.03 -11.87
CA TRP A 33 -1.53 -17.60 -11.62
C TRP A 33 -1.50 -17.28 -10.14
N ASN A 34 -0.85 -16.18 -9.80
CA ASN A 34 -0.85 -15.60 -8.47
C ASN A 34 -0.53 -14.10 -8.56
N PHE A 35 -0.81 -13.34 -7.50
CA PHE A 35 -0.52 -11.91 -7.45
C PHE A 35 0.91 -11.60 -6.94
N GLN A 36 1.59 -12.53 -6.30
CA GLN A 36 2.90 -12.30 -5.71
C GLN A 36 3.98 -12.02 -6.75
N LYS A 37 3.93 -12.71 -7.89
CA LYS A 37 4.90 -12.53 -8.99
C LYS A 37 4.84 -11.13 -9.59
N PRO A 38 3.69 -10.61 -10.06
CA PRO A 38 3.60 -9.23 -10.53
C PRO A 38 3.83 -8.20 -9.41
N LEU A 39 3.40 -8.47 -8.17
CA LEU A 39 3.65 -7.59 -7.03
C LEU A 39 5.15 -7.40 -6.79
N ARG A 40 5.93 -8.50 -6.81
CA ARG A 40 7.40 -8.44 -6.70
C ARG A 40 7.98 -7.52 -7.78
N SER A 41 7.58 -7.71 -9.03
CA SER A 41 8.07 -6.89 -10.14
C SER A 41 7.74 -5.40 -9.96
N PHE A 42 6.55 -5.06 -9.45
CA PHE A 42 6.19 -3.66 -9.17
C PHE A 42 7.05 -3.05 -8.06
N ILE A 43 7.30 -3.81 -6.99
CA ILE A 43 8.14 -3.35 -5.88
C ILE A 43 9.58 -3.16 -6.36
N GLU A 44 10.18 -4.13 -7.04
CA GLU A 44 11.55 -4.09 -7.54
C GLU A 44 11.79 -2.92 -8.52
N ASN A 45 10.80 -2.63 -9.36
CA ASN A 45 10.87 -1.50 -10.28
C ASN A 45 10.83 -0.13 -9.59
N CYS A 46 10.11 -0.02 -8.46
CA CYS A 46 9.97 1.24 -7.74
C CYS A 46 11.01 1.45 -6.64
N TYR A 47 11.50 0.37 -6.04
CA TYR A 47 12.48 0.39 -4.94
C TYR A 47 13.78 -0.30 -5.39
N THR A 48 14.37 0.21 -6.47
CA THR A 48 15.44 -0.43 -7.26
C THR A 48 16.70 -0.83 -6.48
N ASN A 49 16.97 -0.19 -5.34
CA ASN A 49 18.15 -0.47 -4.52
C ASN A 49 17.82 -1.27 -3.25
N LYS A 50 16.65 -1.91 -3.21
CA LYS A 50 16.19 -2.66 -2.05
C LYS A 50 15.95 -4.12 -2.41
N PRO A 51 16.57 -5.07 -1.71
CA PRO A 51 16.19 -6.49 -1.83
C PRO A 51 14.71 -6.68 -1.51
N VAL A 52 14.02 -7.49 -2.32
CA VAL A 52 12.60 -7.79 -2.14
C VAL A 52 12.42 -9.27 -1.90
N GLU A 53 11.81 -9.62 -0.77
CA GLU A 53 11.36 -10.98 -0.48
C GLU A 53 9.84 -11.01 -0.36
N ILE A 54 9.18 -11.93 -1.07
CA ILE A 54 7.75 -12.20 -0.91
C ILE A 54 7.58 -13.68 -0.63
N ILE A 55 6.98 -13.97 0.53
CA ILE A 55 6.68 -15.33 0.96
C ILE A 55 5.19 -15.57 0.81
N ASN A 56 4.85 -16.60 0.03
CA ASN A 56 3.47 -17.05 -0.10
C ASN A 56 3.15 -18.02 1.04
N SER A 57 2.21 -17.62 1.90
CA SER A 57 1.66 -18.43 2.98
C SER A 57 0.14 -18.60 2.80
N GLY A 58 -0.31 -18.88 1.58
CA GLY A 58 -1.67 -19.27 1.25
C GLY A 58 -1.85 -20.78 1.38
N ILE A 59 -3.03 -21.22 1.88
CA ILE A 59 -3.45 -22.63 1.88
C ILE A 59 -4.93 -22.68 1.51
N ALA A 60 -5.24 -23.32 0.37
CA ALA A 60 -6.60 -23.40 -0.15
C ALA A 60 -7.57 -24.02 0.84
N GLY A 61 -8.82 -23.56 0.80
CA GLY A 61 -9.92 -24.09 1.63
C GLY A 61 -9.95 -23.61 3.08
N GLN A 62 -8.89 -22.98 3.58
CA GLN A 62 -8.82 -22.55 4.97
C GLN A 62 -9.74 -21.38 5.30
N THR A 63 -10.35 -21.45 6.48
CA THR A 63 -11.10 -20.38 7.15
C THR A 63 -10.16 -19.49 7.97
N THR A 64 -10.68 -18.37 8.50
CA THR A 64 -9.91 -17.53 9.46
C THR A 64 -9.56 -18.28 10.74
N SER A 65 -10.34 -19.30 11.14
CA SER A 65 -10.02 -20.16 12.29
C SER A 65 -8.78 -21.01 12.02
N ASP A 66 -8.72 -21.65 10.85
CA ASP A 66 -7.56 -22.46 10.44
C ASP A 66 -6.31 -21.58 10.29
N GLY A 67 -6.49 -20.42 9.68
CA GLY A 67 -5.42 -19.42 9.53
C GLY A 67 -4.84 -18.98 10.87
N LEU A 68 -5.69 -18.69 11.87
CA LEU A 68 -5.24 -18.24 13.19
C LEU A 68 -4.36 -19.30 13.88
N LEU A 69 -4.65 -20.59 13.71
CA LEU A 69 -3.87 -21.68 14.30
C LEU A 69 -2.43 -21.74 13.78
N ARG A 70 -2.19 -21.36 12.51
CA ARG A 70 -0.84 -21.39 11.90
C ARG A 70 -0.18 -20.03 11.76
N PHE A 71 -0.87 -18.95 12.16
CA PHE A 71 -0.39 -17.58 11.91
C PHE A 71 0.95 -17.31 12.59
N ASP A 72 1.13 -17.72 13.85
CA ASP A 72 2.38 -17.51 14.58
C ASP A 72 3.58 -18.18 13.89
N ALA A 73 3.39 -19.38 13.35
CA ALA A 73 4.41 -20.09 12.60
C ALA A 73 4.75 -19.37 11.28
N ALA A 74 3.72 -18.84 10.59
CA ALA A 74 3.92 -18.11 9.34
C ALA A 74 4.74 -16.84 9.50
N ILE A 75 4.63 -16.15 10.64
CA ILE A 75 5.36 -14.90 10.92
C ILE A 75 6.57 -15.08 11.85
N ALA A 76 6.93 -16.31 12.22
CA ALA A 76 8.05 -16.58 13.13
C ALA A 76 9.39 -16.18 12.52
N GLY A 77 10.19 -15.41 13.27
CA GLY A 77 11.52 -14.96 12.83
C GLY A 77 11.52 -13.98 11.65
N ARG A 78 10.37 -13.40 11.30
CA ARG A 78 10.21 -12.52 10.15
C ARG A 78 9.94 -11.08 10.56
N THR A 79 10.27 -10.15 9.66
CA THR A 79 10.06 -8.70 9.81
C THR A 79 9.43 -8.14 8.53
N GLY A 80 9.03 -6.87 8.55
CA GLY A 80 8.48 -6.18 7.39
C GLY A 80 6.96 -6.18 7.37
N PHE A 81 6.38 -6.57 6.25
CA PHE A 81 4.94 -6.45 6.01
C PHE A 81 4.25 -7.81 6.02
N VAL A 82 3.03 -7.87 6.55
CA VAL A 82 2.14 -9.00 6.36
C VAL A 82 0.85 -8.54 5.68
N MET A 83 0.56 -9.10 4.51
CA MET A 83 -0.64 -8.87 3.72
C MET A 83 -1.61 -10.02 3.97
N ILE A 84 -2.76 -9.73 4.58
CA ILE A 84 -3.72 -10.78 4.98
C ILE A 84 -4.95 -10.70 4.07
N LEU A 85 -5.28 -11.81 3.39
CA LEU A 85 -6.50 -11.97 2.61
C LEU A 85 -7.16 -13.31 2.97
N MET A 86 -8.12 -13.27 3.88
CA MET A 86 -8.79 -14.44 4.42
C MET A 86 -10.25 -14.13 4.78
N GLY A 87 -11.16 -15.11 4.72
CA GLY A 87 -12.56 -14.94 5.10
C GLY A 87 -13.57 -15.35 4.03
N ALA A 88 -13.16 -15.63 2.78
CA ALA A 88 -14.07 -16.09 1.73
C ALA A 88 -14.70 -17.45 2.07
N ASN A 89 -13.91 -18.38 2.65
CA ASN A 89 -14.43 -19.68 3.11
C ASN A 89 -15.32 -19.53 4.35
N ASP A 90 -15.03 -18.57 5.22
CA ASP A 90 -15.92 -18.19 6.33
C ASP A 90 -17.27 -17.71 5.79
N ALA A 91 -17.29 -16.89 4.73
CA ALA A 91 -18.54 -16.42 4.11
C ALA A 91 -19.39 -17.57 3.54
N VAL A 92 -18.77 -18.64 3.04
CA VAL A 92 -19.49 -19.88 2.64
C VAL A 92 -20.16 -20.51 3.85
N LEU A 93 -19.42 -20.73 4.94
CA LEU A 93 -19.97 -21.32 6.17
C LEU A 93 -21.04 -20.43 6.82
N ILE A 94 -20.89 -19.12 6.77
CA ILE A 94 -21.88 -18.17 7.28
C ILE A 94 -23.18 -18.25 6.46
N ALA A 95 -23.07 -18.32 5.12
CA ALA A 95 -24.23 -18.48 4.24
C ALA A 95 -25.01 -19.77 4.47
N GLU A 96 -24.33 -20.81 4.93
CA GLU A 96 -24.88 -22.10 5.32
C GLU A 96 -25.38 -22.16 6.78
N GLY A 97 -25.21 -21.07 7.55
CA GLY A 97 -25.59 -21.03 8.97
C GLY A 97 -24.63 -21.77 9.93
N LYS A 98 -23.45 -22.18 9.45
CA LYS A 98 -22.45 -22.96 10.20
C LYS A 98 -21.41 -22.09 10.93
N ALA A 99 -21.32 -20.80 10.61
CA ALA A 99 -20.39 -19.85 11.22
C ALA A 99 -21.05 -18.48 11.43
N LYS A 100 -20.35 -17.58 12.14
CA LYS A 100 -20.82 -16.22 12.42
C LYS A 100 -19.76 -15.20 11.97
N VAL A 101 -20.19 -14.06 11.43
CA VAL A 101 -19.33 -12.93 11.07
C VAL A 101 -18.45 -12.48 12.26
N SER A 102 -19.02 -12.44 13.46
CA SER A 102 -18.28 -12.05 14.67
C SER A 102 -17.06 -12.94 14.96
N ALA A 103 -17.13 -14.24 14.68
CA ALA A 103 -16.00 -15.14 14.84
C ALA A 103 -14.90 -14.85 13.81
N THR A 104 -15.27 -14.62 12.54
CA THR A 104 -14.32 -14.23 11.48
C THR A 104 -13.58 -12.93 11.84
N LEU A 105 -14.32 -11.91 12.34
CA LEU A 105 -13.73 -10.65 12.76
C LEU A 105 -12.83 -10.80 14.00
N ALA A 106 -13.21 -11.64 14.97
CA ALA A 106 -12.40 -11.92 16.14
C ALA A 106 -11.08 -12.60 15.78
N ASN A 107 -11.11 -13.60 14.88
CA ASN A 107 -9.92 -14.27 14.39
C ASN A 107 -8.99 -13.31 13.65
N MET A 108 -9.55 -12.46 12.78
CA MET A 108 -8.78 -11.43 12.07
C MET A 108 -8.13 -10.43 13.02
N ARG A 109 -8.87 -9.96 14.03
CA ARG A 109 -8.35 -9.09 15.09
C ARG A 109 -7.15 -9.72 15.79
N MET A 110 -7.25 -10.99 16.15
CA MET A 110 -6.15 -11.70 16.82
C MET A 110 -4.92 -11.83 15.90
N MET A 111 -5.08 -12.12 14.61
CA MET A 111 -3.97 -12.18 13.66
C MET A 111 -3.27 -10.81 13.53
N ILE A 112 -4.04 -9.72 13.39
CA ILE A 112 -3.51 -8.36 13.35
C ILE A 112 -2.70 -8.04 14.62
N GLU A 113 -3.25 -8.34 15.79
CA GLU A 113 -2.59 -8.09 17.07
C GLU A 113 -1.30 -8.92 17.26
N LYS A 114 -1.30 -10.18 16.80
CA LYS A 114 -0.10 -11.03 16.79
C LYS A 114 1.01 -10.43 15.91
N ALA A 115 0.68 -9.97 14.71
CA ALA A 115 1.64 -9.33 13.80
C ALA A 115 2.19 -8.01 14.40
N LYS A 116 1.30 -7.16 14.94
CA LYS A 116 1.72 -5.89 15.58
C LYS A 116 2.62 -6.10 16.79
N ARG A 117 2.39 -7.13 17.62
CA ARG A 117 3.31 -7.47 18.72
C ARG A 117 4.72 -7.86 18.25
N LYS A 118 4.86 -8.28 16.99
CA LYS A 118 6.16 -8.56 16.35
C LYS A 118 6.69 -7.37 15.53
N ASN A 119 6.12 -6.18 15.72
CA ASN A 119 6.49 -4.97 14.99
C ASN A 119 6.40 -5.13 13.45
N MET A 120 5.46 -5.96 12.99
CA MET A 120 5.17 -6.08 11.56
C MET A 120 4.09 -5.09 11.14
N ASP A 121 4.24 -4.54 9.95
CA ASP A 121 3.22 -3.71 9.32
C ASP A 121 2.15 -4.60 8.68
N VAL A 122 0.91 -4.37 9.07
CA VAL A 122 -0.22 -5.17 8.57
C VAL A 122 -0.95 -4.41 7.48
N ILE A 123 -1.24 -5.10 6.37
CA ILE A 123 -2.13 -4.62 5.33
C ILE A 123 -3.22 -5.67 5.16
N LEU A 124 -4.48 -5.27 5.37
CA LEU A 124 -5.64 -6.14 5.31
C LEU A 124 -6.34 -5.99 3.95
N GLY A 125 -6.58 -7.07 3.24
CA GLY A 125 -7.36 -7.08 2.01
C GLY A 125 -8.86 -7.21 2.29
N THR A 126 -9.68 -6.39 1.62
CA THR A 126 -11.11 -6.67 1.51
C THR A 126 -11.34 -7.85 0.56
N LEU A 127 -12.39 -8.61 0.79
CA LEU A 127 -12.69 -9.82 0.03
C LEU A 127 -13.42 -9.48 -1.27
N GLN A 128 -13.07 -10.16 -2.37
CA GLN A 128 -13.85 -10.16 -3.60
C GLN A 128 -15.17 -10.92 -3.40
N TYR A 129 -16.18 -10.57 -4.20
CA TYR A 129 -17.47 -11.24 -4.21
C TYR A 129 -17.44 -12.59 -4.90
N PHE A 130 -18.38 -13.43 -4.54
CA PHE A 130 -18.76 -14.61 -5.35
C PHE A 130 -19.58 -14.13 -6.55
N ILE A 131 -19.38 -14.75 -7.70
CA ILE A 131 -20.12 -14.45 -8.93
C ILE A 131 -20.75 -15.69 -9.53
N ASP A 132 -21.88 -15.50 -10.23
CA ASP A 132 -22.39 -16.50 -11.15
C ASP A 132 -21.76 -16.33 -12.52
N ILE A 133 -21.15 -17.38 -13.04
CA ILE A 133 -20.58 -17.41 -14.37
C ILE A 133 -21.67 -17.84 -15.37
N PRO A 134 -21.89 -17.11 -16.48
CA PRO A 134 -22.82 -17.54 -17.52
C PRO A 134 -22.50 -18.96 -18.00
N GLY A 135 -23.50 -19.84 -17.98
CA GLY A 135 -23.34 -21.25 -18.33
C GLY A 135 -22.77 -22.16 -17.23
N ARG A 136 -22.34 -21.60 -16.11
CA ARG A 136 -21.87 -22.34 -14.91
C ARG A 136 -22.35 -21.66 -13.61
N PRO A 137 -23.69 -21.60 -13.40
CA PRO A 137 -24.21 -20.99 -12.17
C PRO A 137 -23.77 -21.81 -10.94
N ASP A 138 -23.66 -21.14 -9.79
CA ASP A 138 -23.41 -21.83 -8.52
C ASP A 138 -24.52 -22.88 -8.25
N PRO A 139 -24.20 -24.19 -8.20
CA PRO A 139 -25.20 -25.24 -8.01
C PRO A 139 -25.92 -25.10 -6.67
N THR A 140 -25.32 -24.47 -5.68
CA THR A 140 -25.91 -24.26 -4.34
C THR A 140 -26.88 -23.09 -4.32
N ARG A 141 -26.88 -22.20 -5.31
CA ARG A 141 -27.65 -20.93 -5.38
C ARG A 141 -27.44 -20.03 -4.14
N LEU A 142 -26.31 -20.14 -3.48
CA LEU A 142 -25.98 -19.39 -2.25
C LEU A 142 -25.20 -18.11 -2.51
N VAL A 143 -24.85 -17.77 -3.76
CA VAL A 143 -24.10 -16.55 -4.11
C VAL A 143 -24.66 -15.30 -3.42
N PRO A 144 -25.98 -14.99 -3.43
CA PRO A 144 -26.48 -13.80 -2.73
C PRO A 144 -26.27 -13.84 -1.22
N ARG A 145 -26.35 -15.02 -0.58
CA ARG A 145 -26.12 -15.18 0.86
C ARG A 145 -24.64 -15.05 1.21
N ARG A 146 -23.76 -15.63 0.38
CA ARG A 146 -22.30 -15.51 0.51
C ARG A 146 -21.89 -14.06 0.39
N ASN A 147 -22.42 -13.32 -0.57
CA ASN A 147 -22.10 -11.92 -0.78
C ASN A 147 -22.59 -11.02 0.35
N ARG A 148 -23.76 -11.31 0.98
CA ARG A 148 -24.16 -10.61 2.21
C ARG A 148 -23.18 -10.84 3.36
N ALA A 149 -22.62 -12.06 3.47
CA ALA A 149 -21.58 -12.34 4.45
C ALA A 149 -20.28 -11.58 4.11
N ILE A 150 -19.90 -11.52 2.83
CA ILE A 150 -18.76 -10.72 2.36
C ILE A 150 -18.94 -9.22 2.69
N ASP A 151 -20.13 -8.64 2.45
CA ASP A 151 -20.43 -7.24 2.81
C ASP A 151 -20.18 -6.96 4.29
N LEU A 152 -20.68 -7.84 5.15
CA LEU A 152 -20.51 -7.70 6.61
C LEU A 152 -19.06 -7.90 7.07
N ILE A 153 -18.34 -8.85 6.46
CA ILE A 153 -16.92 -9.08 6.75
C ILE A 153 -16.11 -7.88 6.28
N ASN A 154 -16.31 -7.41 5.04
CA ASN A 154 -15.57 -6.27 4.48
C ASN A 154 -15.81 -4.97 5.27
N LYS A 155 -17.06 -4.73 5.69
CA LYS A 155 -17.36 -3.62 6.60
C LYS A 155 -16.54 -3.73 7.89
N GLY A 156 -16.57 -4.90 8.53
CA GLY A 156 -15.79 -5.15 9.75
C GLY A 156 -14.29 -5.04 9.53
N TYR A 157 -13.76 -5.44 8.38
CA TYR A 157 -12.34 -5.30 8.04
C TYR A 157 -11.93 -3.83 7.88
N LYS A 158 -12.75 -3.01 7.23
CA LYS A 158 -12.53 -1.56 7.11
C LYS A 158 -12.55 -0.89 8.50
N GLU A 159 -13.47 -1.29 9.37
CA GLU A 159 -13.54 -0.81 10.75
C GLU A 159 -12.31 -1.24 11.58
N LEU A 160 -11.90 -2.51 11.48
CA LEU A 160 -10.68 -3.02 12.12
C LEU A 160 -9.42 -2.31 11.63
N ALA A 161 -9.31 -2.07 10.33
CA ALA A 161 -8.16 -1.37 9.76
C ALA A 161 -8.05 0.06 10.33
N LYS A 162 -9.16 0.77 10.40
CA LYS A 162 -9.23 2.11 11.02
C LYS A 162 -8.90 2.07 12.52
N GLU A 163 -9.51 1.15 13.27
CA GLU A 163 -9.28 0.99 14.73
C GLU A 163 -7.83 0.68 15.06
N LYS A 164 -7.20 -0.21 14.29
CA LYS A 164 -5.84 -0.68 14.55
C LYS A 164 -4.77 0.19 13.88
N GLY A 165 -5.16 1.19 13.07
CA GLY A 165 -4.23 2.04 12.32
C GLY A 165 -3.36 1.22 11.36
N ILE A 166 -3.96 0.32 10.57
CA ILE A 166 -3.26 -0.53 9.61
C ILE A 166 -3.69 -0.21 8.18
N GLY A 167 -2.88 -0.64 7.21
CA GLY A 167 -3.18 -0.49 5.79
C GLY A 167 -4.39 -1.33 5.36
N ILE A 168 -5.10 -0.87 4.31
CA ILE A 168 -6.16 -1.63 3.67
C ILE A 168 -5.97 -1.67 2.16
N ALA A 169 -6.12 -2.87 1.57
CA ALA A 169 -6.14 -3.11 0.14
C ALA A 169 -7.60 -3.32 -0.29
N ASP A 170 -8.19 -2.34 -0.99
CA ASP A 170 -9.62 -2.36 -1.34
C ASP A 170 -9.88 -3.18 -2.61
N ILE A 171 -9.78 -4.50 -2.47
CA ILE A 171 -10.03 -5.48 -3.53
C ILE A 171 -11.51 -5.50 -3.90
N GLU A 172 -12.40 -5.37 -2.90
CA GLU A 172 -13.86 -5.35 -3.06
C GLU A 172 -14.31 -4.36 -4.14
N THR A 173 -13.90 -3.10 -4.04
CA THR A 173 -14.37 -2.03 -4.94
C THR A 173 -14.03 -2.31 -6.41
N VAL A 174 -12.86 -2.88 -6.67
CA VAL A 174 -12.41 -3.17 -8.04
C VAL A 174 -13.08 -4.43 -8.59
N PHE A 175 -13.15 -5.47 -7.78
CA PHE A 175 -13.69 -6.77 -8.22
C PHE A 175 -15.21 -6.80 -8.33
N SER A 176 -15.94 -6.02 -7.50
CA SER A 176 -17.41 -5.95 -7.55
C SER A 176 -17.97 -5.50 -8.90
N LYS A 177 -17.21 -4.67 -9.64
CA LYS A 177 -17.61 -4.10 -10.93
C LYS A 177 -17.09 -4.87 -12.15
N ASN A 178 -16.22 -5.87 -11.93
CA ASN A 178 -15.42 -6.46 -12.99
C ASN A 178 -15.46 -8.00 -12.99
N LYS A 179 -16.60 -8.57 -13.39
CA LYS A 179 -16.76 -10.04 -13.47
C LYS A 179 -15.74 -10.71 -14.40
N GLN A 180 -15.21 -10.00 -15.39
CA GLN A 180 -14.17 -10.50 -16.29
C GLN A 180 -12.80 -10.74 -15.63
N LEU A 181 -12.65 -10.40 -14.35
CA LEU A 181 -11.43 -10.67 -13.59
C LEU A 181 -11.41 -12.06 -12.94
N TYR A 182 -12.48 -12.83 -13.09
CA TYR A 182 -12.63 -14.13 -12.45
C TYR A 182 -12.38 -15.29 -13.43
N SER A 183 -11.85 -16.39 -12.92
CA SER A 183 -11.69 -17.68 -13.60
C SER A 183 -12.83 -18.64 -13.30
N ASP A 184 -13.40 -18.54 -12.09
CA ASP A 184 -14.53 -19.31 -11.61
C ASP A 184 -15.42 -18.43 -10.72
N ASN A 185 -16.26 -19.02 -9.88
CA ASN A 185 -17.21 -18.28 -9.05
C ASN A 185 -16.57 -17.39 -7.98
N VAL A 186 -15.26 -17.53 -7.69
CA VAL A 186 -14.59 -16.76 -6.61
C VAL A 186 -13.13 -16.44 -6.89
N HIS A 187 -12.41 -17.25 -7.67
CA HIS A 187 -10.99 -17.06 -7.89
C HIS A 187 -10.69 -16.12 -9.06
N PRO A 188 -9.69 -15.25 -8.92
CA PRO A 188 -9.23 -14.42 -10.02
C PRO A 188 -8.65 -15.25 -11.19
N ASN A 189 -8.81 -14.77 -12.40
CA ASN A 189 -8.02 -15.22 -13.55
C ASN A 189 -6.68 -14.49 -13.63
N SER A 190 -5.86 -14.76 -14.66
CA SER A 190 -4.56 -14.12 -14.85
C SER A 190 -4.62 -12.59 -14.76
N LYS A 191 -5.61 -11.96 -15.44
CA LYS A 191 -5.82 -10.50 -15.40
C LYS A 191 -6.26 -10.04 -14.01
N GLY A 192 -7.13 -10.82 -13.35
CA GLY A 192 -7.57 -10.55 -11.97
C GLY A 192 -6.42 -10.55 -10.97
N TYR A 193 -5.52 -11.53 -11.07
CA TYR A 193 -4.33 -11.56 -10.21
C TYR A 193 -3.37 -10.39 -10.48
N HIS A 194 -3.23 -9.97 -11.73
CA HIS A 194 -2.44 -8.78 -12.05
C HIS A 194 -3.05 -7.50 -11.46
N VAL A 195 -4.36 -7.33 -11.58
CA VAL A 195 -5.09 -6.20 -10.96
C VAL A 195 -5.00 -6.26 -9.44
N MET A 196 -5.14 -7.44 -8.84
CA MET A 196 -4.97 -7.62 -7.38
C MET A 196 -3.57 -7.21 -6.92
N ALA A 197 -2.54 -7.53 -7.70
CA ALA A 197 -1.17 -7.10 -7.40
C ALA A 197 -1.00 -5.57 -7.40
N LEU A 198 -1.69 -4.86 -8.31
CA LEU A 198 -1.70 -3.39 -8.32
C LEU A 198 -2.35 -2.82 -7.04
N ILE A 199 -3.48 -3.39 -6.62
CA ILE A 199 -4.18 -2.96 -5.40
C ILE A 199 -3.29 -3.18 -4.16
N TRP A 200 -2.62 -4.34 -4.08
CA TRP A 200 -1.67 -4.61 -3.01
C TRP A 200 -0.47 -3.70 -3.04
N PHE A 201 0.07 -3.41 -4.24
CA PHE A 201 1.18 -2.48 -4.40
C PHE A 201 0.81 -1.07 -3.93
N ASP A 202 -0.37 -0.57 -4.30
CA ASP A 202 -0.84 0.75 -3.87
C ASP A 202 -1.00 0.82 -2.34
N ALA A 203 -1.57 -0.20 -1.72
CA ALA A 203 -1.72 -0.26 -0.27
C ALA A 203 -0.37 -0.34 0.46
N LEU A 204 0.58 -1.12 -0.06
CA LEU A 204 1.96 -1.18 0.44
C LEU A 204 2.64 0.19 0.33
N ASN A 205 2.52 0.81 -0.83
CA ASN A 205 3.14 2.10 -1.13
C ASN A 205 2.60 3.20 -0.21
N GLN A 206 1.30 3.25 0.03
CA GLN A 206 0.68 4.17 1.00
C GLN A 206 1.18 3.93 2.42
N ASN A 207 1.34 2.67 2.84
CA ASN A 207 1.90 2.34 4.15
C ASN A 207 3.36 2.78 4.28
N ILE A 208 4.16 2.58 3.24
CA ILE A 208 5.56 3.04 3.19
C ILE A 208 5.62 4.57 3.29
N ILE A 209 4.81 5.28 2.52
CA ILE A 209 4.76 6.75 2.55
C ILE A 209 4.40 7.28 3.93
N ALA A 210 3.46 6.64 4.60
CA ALA A 210 3.01 7.06 5.92
C ALA A 210 4.02 6.78 7.04
N ASN A 211 4.79 5.66 6.96
CA ASN A 211 5.48 5.12 8.12
C ASN A 211 6.99 4.87 7.92
N HIS A 212 7.48 4.81 6.66
CA HIS A 212 8.81 4.27 6.38
C HIS A 212 9.65 5.14 5.45
N LEU A 213 9.47 6.46 5.51
CA LEU A 213 10.32 7.40 4.80
C LEU A 213 11.27 8.12 5.77
N ALA A 214 12.54 8.21 5.40
CA ALA A 214 13.47 9.11 6.05
C ALA A 214 13.18 10.56 5.62
N SER A 215 13.45 11.52 6.49
CA SER A 215 13.42 12.94 6.09
C SER A 215 14.48 13.22 5.02
N GLY A 216 14.10 13.94 4.00
CA GLY A 216 14.99 14.25 2.89
C GLY A 216 14.34 15.15 1.85
N ILE A 217 15.13 15.50 0.81
CA ILE A 217 14.68 16.35 -0.31
C ILE A 217 15.05 15.72 -1.64
N VAL A 218 14.21 15.92 -2.67
CA VAL A 218 14.54 15.58 -4.06
C VAL A 218 15.04 16.81 -4.80
N GLN A 219 15.64 16.60 -5.97
CA GLN A 219 15.94 17.70 -6.90
C GLN A 219 14.61 18.31 -7.35
N ASN A 220 14.53 19.65 -7.34
CA ASN A 220 13.36 20.35 -7.89
C ASN A 220 13.18 20.04 -9.38
N TYR A 221 11.94 19.98 -9.83
CA TYR A 221 11.60 19.68 -11.23
C TYR A 221 10.44 20.55 -11.74
N PRO A 222 10.56 21.13 -12.94
CA PRO A 222 11.73 21.14 -13.81
C PRO A 222 12.94 21.88 -13.23
N ASN A 223 14.15 21.49 -13.66
CA ASN A 223 15.41 22.18 -13.39
C ASN A 223 16.34 22.02 -14.61
N PRO A 224 16.54 23.06 -15.43
CA PRO A 224 16.17 24.45 -15.23
C PRO A 224 14.66 24.70 -15.12
N ALA A 225 14.29 25.63 -14.25
CA ALA A 225 12.93 26.12 -14.08
C ALA A 225 12.71 27.35 -14.98
N ASN A 226 11.54 27.41 -15.63
CA ASN A 226 11.13 28.57 -16.40
C ASN A 226 10.16 29.45 -15.59
N SER A 227 8.89 29.09 -15.55
CA SER A 227 7.85 29.84 -14.84
C SER A 227 7.51 29.28 -13.47
N PHE A 228 7.78 28.00 -13.27
CA PHE A 228 7.57 27.29 -11.98
C PHE A 228 8.54 26.13 -11.83
N THR A 229 8.62 25.62 -10.60
CA THR A 229 9.25 24.34 -10.28
C THR A 229 8.53 23.70 -9.09
N LYS A 230 8.64 22.39 -8.97
CA LYS A 230 8.13 21.64 -7.82
C LYS A 230 9.26 21.29 -6.88
N LEU A 231 9.01 21.50 -5.60
CA LEU A 231 9.91 21.15 -4.50
C LEU A 231 9.37 19.89 -3.84
N GLY A 232 10.11 18.77 -3.93
CA GLY A 232 9.73 17.52 -3.27
C GLY A 232 10.57 17.31 -2.02
N PHE A 233 9.91 16.93 -0.92
CA PHE A 233 10.57 16.58 0.34
C PHE A 233 9.77 15.56 1.14
N THR A 234 10.45 14.88 2.07
CA THR A 234 9.81 13.94 3.00
C THR A 234 10.06 14.36 4.43
N LEU A 235 9.06 14.11 5.27
CA LEU A 235 9.13 14.32 6.71
C LEU A 235 8.88 13.01 7.43
N ASN A 236 9.77 12.63 8.35
CA ASN A 236 9.52 11.50 9.26
C ASN A 236 8.62 11.89 10.43
N THR A 237 8.50 13.18 10.73
CA THR A 237 7.59 13.75 11.74
C THR A 237 6.94 15.01 11.21
N ALA A 238 5.71 15.27 11.59
CA ALA A 238 5.01 16.50 11.25
C ALA A 238 5.74 17.71 11.89
N GLY A 239 5.76 18.84 11.19
CA GLY A 239 6.37 20.06 11.67
C GLY A 239 6.48 21.18 10.66
N ARG A 240 7.11 22.27 11.06
CA ARG A 240 7.31 23.42 10.20
C ARG A 240 8.42 23.15 9.18
N VAL A 241 8.14 23.49 7.94
CA VAL A 241 9.08 23.43 6.82
C VAL A 241 9.27 24.83 6.29
N ARG A 242 10.54 25.26 6.20
CA ARG A 242 10.89 26.53 5.56
C ARG A 242 11.87 26.25 4.43
N VAL A 243 11.63 26.88 3.27
CA VAL A 243 12.54 26.87 2.13
C VAL A 243 12.92 28.29 1.78
N THR A 244 14.21 28.57 1.85
CA THR A 244 14.80 29.88 1.58
C THR A 244 15.65 29.82 0.31
N LEU A 245 15.52 30.82 -0.54
CA LEU A 245 16.30 30.98 -1.75
C LEU A 245 17.49 31.90 -1.51
N TYR A 246 18.67 31.45 -1.94
CA TYR A 246 19.92 32.22 -1.91
C TYR A 246 20.52 32.33 -3.32
N ASN A 247 21.18 33.45 -3.63
CA ASN A 247 21.99 33.55 -4.83
C ASN A 247 23.39 32.94 -4.63
N MET A 248 24.19 32.89 -5.67
CA MET A 248 25.54 32.32 -5.62
C MET A 248 26.54 33.08 -4.75
N ALA A 249 26.23 34.35 -4.40
CA ALA A 249 27.01 35.13 -3.43
C ALA A 249 26.61 34.85 -1.97
N GLY A 250 25.69 33.91 -1.74
CA GLY A 250 25.18 33.56 -0.40
C GLY A 250 24.18 34.57 0.18
N GLN A 251 23.74 35.54 -0.61
CA GLN A 251 22.75 36.52 -0.16
C GLN A 251 21.35 35.91 -0.26
N ARG A 252 20.54 36.11 0.79
CA ARG A 252 19.16 35.68 0.83
C ARG A 252 18.31 36.45 -0.18
N VAL A 253 17.70 35.75 -1.11
CA VAL A 253 16.78 36.30 -2.12
C VAL A 253 15.36 36.40 -1.58
N GLY A 254 14.91 35.35 -0.90
CA GLY A 254 13.56 35.32 -0.29
C GLY A 254 13.23 33.99 0.37
N VAL A 255 12.09 33.94 1.08
CA VAL A 255 11.47 32.72 1.53
C VAL A 255 10.45 32.29 0.48
N VAL A 256 10.63 31.12 -0.09
CA VAL A 256 9.74 30.60 -1.16
C VAL A 256 8.63 29.70 -0.60
N PHE A 257 8.85 29.19 0.61
CA PHE A 257 7.88 28.34 1.30
C PHE A 257 8.13 28.39 2.82
N ASP A 258 7.07 28.53 3.64
CA ASP A 258 7.16 28.48 5.11
C ASP A 258 5.81 28.09 5.70
N ASP A 259 5.62 26.79 6.00
CA ASP A 259 4.33 26.30 6.50
C ASP A 259 4.49 25.02 7.33
N PHE A 260 3.43 24.63 8.06
CA PHE A 260 3.38 23.36 8.79
C PHE A 260 2.92 22.25 7.84
N ARG A 261 3.63 21.11 7.88
CA ARG A 261 3.33 19.93 7.06
C ARG A 261 3.24 18.67 7.91
N ASN A 262 2.38 17.75 7.49
CA ASN A 262 2.27 16.41 8.09
C ASN A 262 3.48 15.55 7.71
N ALA A 263 3.71 14.46 8.45
CA ALA A 263 4.67 13.44 8.08
C ALA A 263 4.32 12.81 6.71
N GLY A 264 5.32 12.28 6.02
CA GLY A 264 5.20 11.68 4.70
C GLY A 264 5.83 12.52 3.59
N TYR A 265 5.60 12.09 2.33
CA TYR A 265 6.10 12.79 1.14
C TYR A 265 5.18 13.96 0.79
N GLN A 266 5.81 15.09 0.45
CA GLN A 266 5.15 16.35 0.10
C GLN A 266 5.71 16.87 -1.22
N GLU A 267 4.87 17.51 -2.03
CA GLU A 267 5.29 18.33 -3.16
C GLU A 267 4.67 19.72 -3.04
N GLU A 268 5.48 20.75 -3.29
CA GLU A 268 5.06 22.14 -3.32
C GLU A 268 5.46 22.79 -4.64
N GLN A 269 4.52 23.42 -5.33
CA GLN A 269 4.82 24.15 -6.56
C GLN A 269 5.06 25.63 -6.24
N ILE A 270 6.22 26.14 -6.64
CA ILE A 270 6.59 27.54 -6.47
C ILE A 270 6.72 28.24 -7.83
N SER A 271 6.34 29.52 -7.90
CA SER A 271 6.61 30.39 -9.06
C SER A 271 8.06 30.83 -9.07
N THR A 272 8.67 30.86 -10.26
CA THR A 272 10.04 31.33 -10.47
C THR A 272 10.10 32.61 -11.29
N ILE A 273 8.96 33.12 -11.79
CA ILE A 273 8.86 34.27 -12.71
C ILE A 273 9.50 35.52 -12.13
N GLN A 274 9.39 35.75 -10.82
CA GLN A 274 9.92 36.95 -10.14
C GLN A 274 11.43 36.94 -9.93
N TYR A 275 12.11 35.82 -10.22
CA TYR A 275 13.53 35.66 -10.00
C TYR A 275 14.29 35.75 -11.36
N PRO A 276 15.36 36.51 -11.49
CA PRO A 276 16.16 36.56 -12.71
C PRO A 276 16.71 35.19 -13.11
N THR A 277 16.96 35.01 -14.42
CA THR A 277 17.75 33.88 -14.93
C THR A 277 19.05 33.75 -14.15
N GLY A 278 19.37 32.56 -13.63
CA GLY A 278 20.57 32.37 -12.84
C GLY A 278 20.59 31.04 -12.06
N ILE A 279 21.68 30.90 -11.30
CA ILE A 279 21.86 29.75 -10.38
C ILE A 279 21.56 30.21 -8.96
N TYR A 280 20.78 29.38 -8.28
CA TYR A 280 20.33 29.62 -6.92
C TYR A 280 20.54 28.39 -6.05
N ILE A 281 20.55 28.60 -4.74
CA ILE A 281 20.53 27.50 -3.73
C ILE A 281 19.20 27.58 -2.99
N LEU A 282 18.45 26.50 -3.06
CA LEU A 282 17.30 26.22 -2.21
C LEU A 282 17.81 25.63 -0.89
N HIS A 283 17.58 26.32 0.21
CA HIS A 283 17.92 25.85 1.55
C HIS A 283 16.64 25.44 2.28
N TYR A 284 16.56 24.18 2.65
CA TYR A 284 15.43 23.56 3.33
C TYR A 284 15.73 23.41 4.81
N GLU A 285 14.86 23.93 5.65
CA GLU A 285 14.82 23.69 7.09
C GLU A 285 13.60 22.81 7.38
N LEU A 286 13.85 21.54 7.66
CA LEU A 286 12.84 20.56 8.07
C LEU A 286 12.87 20.41 9.59
N PRO A 287 11.85 19.81 10.25
CA PRO A 287 11.77 19.76 11.73
C PRO A 287 13.04 19.26 12.42
N ASN A 288 13.73 18.27 11.84
CA ASN A 288 14.91 17.64 12.45
C ASN A 288 16.13 17.59 11.51
N SER A 289 16.12 18.33 10.40
CA SER A 289 17.18 18.24 9.40
C SER A 289 17.22 19.46 8.49
N ARG A 290 18.41 19.72 7.89
CA ARG A 290 18.63 20.79 6.93
C ARG A 290 19.27 20.22 5.69
N PHE A 291 18.83 20.72 4.53
CA PHE A 291 19.33 20.30 3.22
C PHE A 291 19.47 21.51 2.29
N SER A 292 20.31 21.36 1.26
CA SER A 292 20.43 22.36 0.21
C SER A 292 20.45 21.69 -1.16
N LYS A 293 19.83 22.33 -2.15
CA LYS A 293 19.84 21.92 -3.56
C LYS A 293 20.08 23.10 -4.46
N LYS A 294 20.86 22.86 -5.54
CA LYS A 294 21.05 23.84 -6.61
C LYS A 294 19.78 23.87 -7.48
N MET A 295 19.29 25.06 -7.75
CA MET A 295 18.22 25.34 -8.72
C MET A 295 18.75 26.26 -9.81
N VAL A 296 18.43 25.97 -11.04
CA VAL A 296 18.71 26.82 -12.19
C VAL A 296 17.39 27.42 -12.68
N ILE A 297 17.35 28.72 -12.89
CA ILE A 297 16.22 29.44 -13.51
C ILE A 297 16.67 29.89 -14.89
N SER A 298 15.85 29.64 -15.91
CA SER A 298 16.10 30.03 -17.31
C SER A 298 14.77 30.44 -17.94
N HIS A 299 14.59 31.72 -18.11
CA HIS A 299 13.49 32.34 -18.86
C HIS A 299 13.86 32.52 -20.31
#